data_1a2d447fab9a5c3740d5ce76db19e90e
#
_entry.id   1a2d447fab9a5c3740d5ce76db19e90e
#
_cell.length_a   1.000
_cell.length_b   1.000
_cell.length_c   1.000
_cell.angle_alpha   90.00
_cell.angle_beta   90.00
_cell.angle_gamma   90.00
#
_symmetry.space_group_name_H-M   'P 1'
#
loop_
_entity.id
_entity.type
_entity.pdbx_description
1 polymer ?
#
loop_
_entity_poly.entity_id
_entity_poly.type
_entity_poly.pdbx_seq_one_letter_code
_entity_poly.pdbx_strand_id
1 'polypeptide(L)'
;MPATRQRVLAATLLQPSKWWYLSEIADHIGTRVSSLQREVEALVQVGILERRVDGRRTYVKANENSPIFPELHGLMEKTSGIIPLLRQEIARLKNKIKWAFVYGSVARGEADAASDVDVMLIGPVSTMDIVPVFRRIEKAVGRPINETIFNERDFRNSIKRKNHFLRTVLRGDKIMLKGSEDELDAVARDAQSA
;
A
#
# COMPACT_ATOMS: atom_id res chain seq x y z
N MET A 1 -18.04 12.96 -0.25
CA MET A 1 -16.88 13.85 0.05
C MET A 1 -16.26 14.27 -1.29
N PRO A 2 -15.88 15.55 -1.51
CA PRO A 2 -15.22 15.97 -2.75
C PRO A 2 -13.93 15.17 -2.99
N ALA A 3 -13.69 14.79 -4.25
CA ALA A 3 -12.55 13.94 -4.62
C ALA A 3 -11.19 14.56 -4.21
N THR A 4 -11.07 15.88 -4.31
CA THR A 4 -9.85 16.59 -3.89
C THR A 4 -9.60 16.46 -2.39
N ARG A 5 -10.63 16.61 -1.55
CA ARG A 5 -10.52 16.45 -0.09
C ARG A 5 -10.08 15.06 0.29
N GLN A 6 -10.68 14.03 -0.33
CA GLN A 6 -10.28 12.64 -0.07
C GLN A 6 -8.81 12.38 -0.41
N ARG A 7 -8.34 12.91 -1.55
CA ARG A 7 -6.93 12.76 -1.95
C ARG A 7 -5.97 13.50 -1.03
N VAL A 8 -6.35 14.71 -0.56
CA VAL A 8 -5.56 15.46 0.44
C VAL A 8 -5.45 14.66 1.73
N LEU A 9 -6.56 14.16 2.26
CA LEU A 9 -6.57 13.34 3.46
C LEU A 9 -5.74 12.07 3.28
N ALA A 10 -5.86 11.38 2.15
CA ALA A 10 -5.03 10.21 1.87
C ALA A 10 -3.53 10.57 1.85
N ALA A 11 -3.12 11.63 1.13
CA ALA A 11 -1.73 12.03 1.04
C ALA A 11 -1.14 12.41 2.41
N THR A 12 -1.88 13.14 3.24
CA THR A 12 -1.39 13.63 4.53
C THR A 12 -1.51 12.61 5.64
N LEU A 13 -2.66 11.91 5.77
CA LEU A 13 -2.89 10.97 6.85
C LEU A 13 -2.13 9.65 6.67
N LEU A 14 -1.85 9.20 5.44
CA LEU A 14 -1.03 8.01 5.20
C LEU A 14 0.48 8.26 5.35
N GLN A 15 0.90 9.53 5.42
CA GLN A 15 2.27 9.95 5.69
C GLN A 15 2.26 11.03 6.80
N PRO A 16 1.83 10.70 8.03
CA PRO A 16 1.45 11.70 9.04
C PRO A 16 2.62 12.57 9.48
N SER A 17 3.83 12.04 9.53
CA SER A 17 5.02 12.80 9.98
C SER A 17 5.60 13.71 8.90
N LYS A 18 5.14 13.61 7.65
CA LYS A 18 5.66 14.39 6.53
C LYS A 18 5.04 15.77 6.47
N TRP A 19 5.91 16.81 6.45
CA TRP A 19 5.53 18.16 6.10
C TRP A 19 5.47 18.31 4.58
N TRP A 20 4.29 18.65 4.08
CA TRP A 20 4.01 18.84 2.67
C TRP A 20 3.95 20.31 2.31
N TYR A 21 4.65 20.71 1.25
CA TYR A 21 4.41 22.01 0.61
C TYR A 21 3.18 21.91 -0.29
N LEU A 22 2.37 22.97 -0.39
CA LEU A 22 1.11 22.93 -1.13
C LEU A 22 1.25 22.52 -2.60
N SER A 23 2.31 22.98 -3.30
CA SER A 23 2.56 22.52 -4.66
C SER A 23 2.94 21.06 -4.74
N GLU A 24 3.67 20.55 -3.74
CA GLU A 24 4.01 19.13 -3.67
C GLU A 24 2.77 18.24 -3.50
N ILE A 25 1.81 18.66 -2.65
CA ILE A 25 0.53 17.93 -2.56
C ILE A 25 -0.20 18.01 -3.90
N ALA A 26 -0.26 19.19 -4.53
CA ALA A 26 -0.96 19.38 -5.79
C ALA A 26 -0.42 18.47 -6.89
N ASP A 27 0.92 18.37 -7.00
CA ASP A 27 1.60 17.47 -7.94
C ASP A 27 1.34 15.98 -7.59
N HIS A 28 1.42 15.65 -6.30
CA HIS A 28 1.21 14.28 -5.81
C HIS A 28 -0.20 13.76 -6.12
N ILE A 29 -1.24 14.59 -5.92
CA ILE A 29 -2.64 14.19 -6.14
C ILE A 29 -3.16 14.54 -7.55
N GLY A 30 -2.32 15.12 -8.41
CA GLY A 30 -2.69 15.47 -9.79
C GLY A 30 -3.76 16.59 -9.86
N THR A 31 -3.59 17.68 -9.11
CA THR A 31 -4.52 18.81 -9.08
C THR A 31 -3.80 20.17 -9.16
N ARG A 32 -4.57 21.26 -9.23
CA ARG A 32 -4.00 22.62 -9.19
C ARG A 32 -3.95 23.14 -7.74
N VAL A 33 -2.91 23.89 -7.40
CA VAL A 33 -2.74 24.52 -6.06
C VAL A 33 -3.96 25.34 -5.65
N SER A 34 -4.56 26.10 -6.58
CA SER A 34 -5.75 26.91 -6.32
C SER A 34 -6.98 26.10 -5.87
N SER A 35 -7.15 24.88 -6.41
CA SER A 35 -8.22 23.98 -6.01
C SER A 35 -7.96 23.31 -4.65
N LEU A 36 -6.69 23.13 -4.32
CA LEU A 36 -6.23 22.52 -3.08
C LEU A 36 -6.35 23.48 -1.89
N GLN A 37 -6.04 24.75 -2.08
CA GLN A 37 -5.88 25.72 -1.02
C GLN A 37 -7.11 25.81 -0.11
N ARG A 38 -8.32 25.88 -0.69
CA ARG A 38 -9.58 25.92 0.06
C ARG A 38 -9.80 24.69 0.92
N GLU A 39 -9.50 23.50 0.37
CA GLU A 39 -9.68 22.25 1.07
C GLU A 39 -8.69 22.11 2.24
N VAL A 40 -7.43 22.48 2.01
CA VAL A 40 -6.40 22.46 3.05
C VAL A 40 -6.74 23.47 4.17
N GLU A 41 -7.16 24.69 3.83
CA GLU A 41 -7.59 25.70 4.80
C GLU A 41 -8.72 25.16 5.71
N ALA A 42 -9.75 24.56 5.11
CA ALA A 42 -10.84 23.96 5.87
C ALA A 42 -10.37 22.84 6.81
N LEU A 43 -9.44 21.98 6.38
CA LEU A 43 -8.89 20.90 7.19
C LEU A 43 -7.99 21.41 8.33
N VAL A 44 -7.28 22.51 8.11
CA VAL A 44 -6.50 23.20 9.17
C VAL A 44 -7.43 23.85 10.19
N GLN A 45 -8.50 24.52 9.75
CA GLN A 45 -9.46 25.18 10.63
C GLN A 45 -10.15 24.20 11.58
N VAL A 46 -10.44 22.98 11.13
CA VAL A 46 -11.05 21.94 11.97
C VAL A 46 -10.04 21.07 12.72
N GLY A 47 -8.74 21.41 12.64
CA GLY A 47 -7.68 20.74 13.39
C GLY A 47 -7.31 19.34 12.91
N ILE A 48 -7.68 18.95 11.69
CA ILE A 48 -7.26 17.69 11.06
C ILE A 48 -5.83 17.80 10.52
N LEU A 49 -5.46 18.97 10.01
CA LEU A 49 -4.11 19.28 9.58
C LEU A 49 -3.48 20.36 10.45
N GLU A 50 -2.17 20.27 10.65
CA GLU A 50 -1.34 21.35 11.19
C GLU A 50 -0.75 22.16 10.06
N ARG A 51 -0.56 23.45 10.29
CA ARG A 51 0.08 24.40 9.37
C ARG A 51 1.32 25.02 9.98
N ARG A 52 2.39 25.09 9.19
CA ARG A 52 3.60 25.84 9.50
C ARG A 52 3.93 26.79 8.35
N VAL A 53 4.27 28.03 8.66
CA VAL A 53 4.75 29.02 7.70
C VAL A 53 6.25 29.20 7.90
N ASP A 54 7.02 29.11 6.83
CA ASP A 54 8.46 29.35 6.81
C ASP A 54 8.78 30.30 5.65
N GLY A 55 9.05 31.55 6.00
CA GLY A 55 9.17 32.64 5.04
C GLY A 55 7.90 32.81 4.21
N ARG A 56 8.01 32.61 2.89
CA ARG A 56 6.88 32.67 1.94
C ARG A 56 6.23 31.32 1.67
N ARG A 57 6.70 30.25 2.35
CA ARG A 57 6.24 28.90 2.09
C ARG A 57 5.29 28.42 3.19
N THR A 58 4.20 27.82 2.79
CA THR A 58 3.23 27.19 3.70
C THR A 58 3.35 25.68 3.59
N TYR A 59 3.56 25.06 4.73
CA TYR A 59 3.62 23.61 4.88
C TYR A 59 2.44 23.12 5.71
N VAL A 60 1.98 21.92 5.42
CA VAL A 60 0.94 21.23 6.19
C VAL A 60 1.34 19.79 6.44
N LYS A 61 0.89 19.24 7.54
CA LYS A 61 0.96 17.80 7.86
C LYS A 61 -0.30 17.35 8.58
N ALA A 62 -0.47 16.05 8.75
CA ALA A 62 -1.50 15.51 9.62
C ALA A 62 -1.31 16.00 11.06
N ASN A 63 -2.40 16.35 11.73
CA ASN A 63 -2.39 16.64 13.16
C ASN A 63 -2.58 15.35 13.95
N GLU A 64 -1.48 14.70 14.33
CA GLU A 64 -1.46 13.46 15.08
C GLU A 64 -2.04 13.62 16.50
N ASN A 65 -2.11 14.86 17.03
CA ASN A 65 -2.73 15.18 18.32
C ASN A 65 -4.25 15.40 18.21
N SER A 66 -4.82 15.38 17.01
CA SER A 66 -6.27 15.48 16.83
C SER A 66 -6.96 14.27 17.44
N PRO A 67 -8.02 14.45 18.26
CA PRO A 67 -8.72 13.34 18.92
C PRO A 67 -9.37 12.36 17.91
N ILE A 68 -9.59 12.79 16.67
CA ILE A 68 -10.16 11.96 15.59
C ILE A 68 -9.10 11.43 14.61
N PHE A 69 -7.80 11.68 14.89
CA PHE A 69 -6.72 11.22 14.01
C PHE A 69 -6.70 9.69 13.83
N PRO A 70 -6.80 8.87 14.89
CA PRO A 70 -6.77 7.42 14.76
C PRO A 70 -7.86 6.87 13.83
N GLU A 71 -9.08 7.38 13.95
CA GLU A 71 -10.23 6.97 13.16
C GLU A 71 -10.09 7.38 11.69
N LEU A 72 -9.66 8.63 11.44
CA LEU A 72 -9.42 9.13 10.08
C LEU A 72 -8.24 8.41 9.41
N HIS A 73 -7.16 8.19 10.14
CA HIS A 73 -6.02 7.43 9.66
C HIS A 73 -6.46 6.00 9.30
N GLY A 74 -7.14 5.30 10.21
CA GLY A 74 -7.65 3.96 9.97
C GLY A 74 -8.63 3.89 8.80
N LEU A 75 -9.46 4.92 8.59
CA LEU A 75 -10.33 5.01 7.42
C LEU A 75 -9.52 5.16 6.13
N MET A 76 -8.49 6.01 6.12
CA MET A 76 -7.62 6.19 4.94
C MET A 76 -6.83 4.93 4.63
N GLU A 77 -6.29 4.25 5.63
CA GLU A 77 -5.61 2.95 5.45
C GLU A 77 -6.52 1.92 4.77
N LYS A 78 -7.78 1.81 5.20
CA LYS A 78 -8.73 0.84 4.65
C LYS A 78 -9.25 1.19 3.24
N THR A 79 -9.29 2.47 2.88
CA THR A 79 -9.91 2.94 1.61
C THR A 79 -8.91 3.37 0.55
N SER A 80 -7.77 3.90 0.98
CA SER A 80 -6.76 4.50 0.11
C SER A 80 -5.33 4.05 0.46
N GLY A 81 -5.18 3.17 1.46
CA GLY A 81 -3.90 2.62 1.87
C GLY A 81 -3.32 1.63 0.87
N ILE A 82 -2.19 1.02 1.22
CA ILE A 82 -1.42 0.20 0.30
C ILE A 82 -2.18 -1.04 -0.18
N ILE A 83 -2.98 -1.69 0.67
CA ILE A 83 -3.72 -2.91 0.31
C ILE A 83 -4.76 -2.67 -0.78
N PRO A 84 -5.67 -1.66 -0.67
CA PRO A 84 -6.58 -1.31 -1.75
C PRO A 84 -5.88 -0.98 -3.07
N LEU A 85 -4.78 -0.21 -3.01
CA LEU A 85 -4.01 0.14 -4.20
C LEU A 85 -3.36 -1.07 -4.86
N LEU A 86 -2.75 -1.95 -4.07
CA LEU A 86 -2.19 -3.22 -4.56
C LEU A 86 -3.26 -4.07 -5.25
N ARG A 87 -4.43 -4.24 -4.62
CA ARG A 87 -5.54 -5.00 -5.22
C ARG A 87 -5.98 -4.41 -6.56
N GLN A 88 -6.13 -3.09 -6.63
CA GLN A 88 -6.53 -2.41 -7.86
C GLN A 88 -5.53 -2.58 -8.99
N GLU A 89 -4.24 -2.39 -8.71
CA GLU A 89 -3.20 -2.48 -9.73
C GLU A 89 -2.94 -3.94 -10.16
N ILE A 90 -2.94 -4.89 -9.21
CA ILE A 90 -2.81 -6.33 -9.50
C ILE A 90 -3.98 -6.83 -10.35
N ALA A 91 -5.19 -6.35 -10.11
CA ALA A 91 -6.35 -6.70 -10.93
C ALA A 91 -6.19 -6.29 -12.40
N ARG A 92 -5.47 -5.18 -12.68
CA ARG A 92 -5.18 -4.71 -14.05
C ARG A 92 -4.23 -5.64 -14.81
N LEU A 93 -3.40 -6.40 -14.11
CA LEU A 93 -2.46 -7.36 -14.72
C LEU A 93 -3.12 -8.68 -15.14
N LYS A 94 -4.45 -8.79 -14.98
CA LYS A 94 -5.31 -9.89 -15.47
C LYS A 94 -4.65 -11.27 -15.32
N ASN A 95 -4.35 -11.94 -16.43
CA ASN A 95 -3.87 -13.32 -16.45
C ASN A 95 -2.36 -13.47 -16.15
N LYS A 96 -1.63 -12.37 -15.95
CA LYS A 96 -0.21 -12.43 -15.59
C LYS A 96 0.03 -12.85 -14.14
N ILE A 97 -0.96 -12.71 -13.27
CA ILE A 97 -0.87 -13.09 -11.85
C ILE A 97 -2.01 -14.05 -11.56
N LYS A 98 -1.69 -15.18 -10.99
CA LYS A 98 -2.66 -16.20 -10.55
C LYS A 98 -2.99 -16.02 -9.08
N TRP A 99 -1.97 -15.95 -8.23
CA TRP A 99 -2.11 -15.61 -6.82
C TRP A 99 -1.21 -14.45 -6.46
N ALA A 100 -1.71 -13.56 -5.61
CA ALA A 100 -0.94 -12.49 -5.01
C ALA A 100 -1.41 -12.27 -3.58
N PHE A 101 -0.47 -12.04 -2.67
CA PHE A 101 -0.78 -11.75 -1.26
C PHE A 101 0.35 -10.96 -0.59
N VAL A 102 -0.03 -10.20 0.43
CA VAL A 102 0.90 -9.57 1.37
C VAL A 102 1.18 -10.56 2.49
N TYR A 103 2.43 -10.62 2.95
CA TYR A 103 2.87 -11.43 4.07
C TYR A 103 3.77 -10.60 5.02
N GLY A 104 4.36 -11.23 6.02
CA GLY A 104 5.26 -10.54 6.95
C GLY A 104 4.53 -9.69 8.00
N SER A 105 5.17 -8.63 8.48
CA SER A 105 4.69 -7.79 9.58
C SER A 105 3.35 -7.12 9.28
N VAL A 106 3.15 -6.69 8.02
CA VAL A 106 1.88 -6.07 7.58
C VAL A 106 0.72 -7.04 7.68
N ALA A 107 0.91 -8.29 7.27
CA ALA A 107 -0.15 -9.30 7.34
C ALA A 107 -0.49 -9.70 8.78
N ARG A 108 0.49 -9.67 9.69
CA ARG A 108 0.28 -9.93 11.13
C ARG A 108 -0.28 -8.74 11.90
N GLY A 109 -0.41 -7.56 11.27
CA GLY A 109 -0.84 -6.35 11.97
C GLY A 109 0.21 -5.75 12.92
N GLU A 110 1.48 -6.11 12.78
CA GLU A 110 2.60 -5.68 13.61
C GLU A 110 3.43 -4.55 12.97
N ALA A 111 3.08 -4.17 11.73
CA ALA A 111 3.82 -3.17 10.97
C ALA A 111 3.55 -1.76 11.50
N ASP A 112 4.60 -0.95 11.56
CA ASP A 112 4.52 0.49 11.73
C ASP A 112 4.43 1.23 10.38
N ALA A 113 4.35 2.56 10.42
CA ALA A 113 4.25 3.40 9.21
C ALA A 113 5.51 3.34 8.32
N ALA A 114 6.66 2.97 8.86
CA ALA A 114 7.94 2.86 8.16
C ALA A 114 8.25 1.44 7.67
N SER A 115 7.49 0.44 8.12
CA SER A 115 7.71 -0.96 7.76
C SER A 115 7.48 -1.21 6.28
N ASP A 116 8.37 -1.99 5.67
CA ASP A 116 8.24 -2.46 4.29
C ASP A 116 7.01 -3.35 4.12
N VAL A 117 6.50 -3.42 2.90
CA VAL A 117 5.36 -4.28 2.56
C VAL A 117 5.84 -5.43 1.69
N ASP A 118 5.86 -6.62 2.25
CA ASP A 118 6.27 -7.82 1.53
C ASP A 118 5.13 -8.38 0.70
N VAL A 119 5.32 -8.47 -0.62
CA VAL A 119 4.31 -8.94 -1.57
C VAL A 119 4.82 -10.17 -2.31
N MET A 120 4.07 -11.26 -2.27
CA MET A 120 4.31 -12.43 -3.10
C MET A 120 3.38 -12.44 -4.31
N LEU A 121 3.97 -12.71 -5.48
CA LEU A 121 3.28 -12.79 -6.76
C LEU A 121 3.58 -14.15 -7.39
N ILE A 122 2.55 -14.87 -7.80
CA ILE A 122 2.69 -16.20 -8.43
C ILE A 122 1.94 -16.17 -9.76
N GLY A 123 2.67 -16.44 -10.85
CA GLY A 123 2.15 -16.43 -12.22
C GLY A 123 3.20 -16.04 -13.24
N PRO A 124 2.83 -15.91 -14.52
CA PRO A 124 3.73 -15.51 -15.60
C PRO A 124 4.02 -13.99 -15.64
N VAL A 125 4.12 -13.36 -14.45
CA VAL A 125 4.47 -11.94 -14.27
C VAL A 125 5.98 -11.80 -14.18
N SER A 126 6.54 -10.74 -14.79
CA SER A 126 7.96 -10.40 -14.70
C SER A 126 8.19 -9.18 -13.80
N THR A 127 9.44 -9.01 -13.34
CA THR A 127 9.87 -7.79 -12.65
C THR A 127 9.63 -6.54 -13.49
N MET A 128 9.78 -6.61 -14.81
CA MET A 128 9.52 -5.49 -15.72
C MET A 128 8.04 -5.07 -15.74
N ASP A 129 7.12 -6.00 -15.50
CA ASP A 129 5.68 -5.70 -15.41
C ASP A 129 5.32 -5.02 -14.09
N ILE A 130 5.98 -5.40 -12.99
CA ILE A 130 5.53 -5.06 -11.64
C ILE A 130 6.27 -3.86 -11.02
N VAL A 131 7.56 -3.70 -11.27
CA VAL A 131 8.36 -2.60 -10.66
C VAL A 131 7.79 -1.22 -10.96
N PRO A 132 7.39 -0.87 -12.21
CA PRO A 132 6.79 0.43 -12.47
C PRO A 132 5.46 0.66 -11.73
N VAL A 133 4.72 -0.43 -11.46
CA VAL A 133 3.45 -0.40 -10.72
C VAL A 133 3.73 -0.14 -9.25
N PHE A 134 4.64 -0.91 -8.65
CA PHE A 134 4.98 -0.79 -7.22
C PHE A 134 5.62 0.55 -6.90
N ARG A 135 6.52 1.08 -7.74
CA ARG A 135 7.08 2.42 -7.56
C ARG A 135 6.02 3.53 -7.52
N ARG A 136 4.93 3.41 -8.30
CA ARG A 136 3.82 4.38 -8.22
C ARG A 136 3.08 4.27 -6.90
N ILE A 137 2.86 3.05 -6.41
CA ILE A 137 2.20 2.82 -5.12
C ILE A 137 3.09 3.32 -3.97
N GLU A 138 4.38 2.97 -3.96
CA GLU A 138 5.36 3.44 -2.97
C GLU A 138 5.38 4.97 -2.88
N LYS A 139 5.41 5.64 -4.04
CA LYS A 139 5.35 7.11 -4.08
C LYS A 139 4.03 7.66 -3.50
N ALA A 140 2.90 6.97 -3.73
CA ALA A 140 1.59 7.40 -3.25
C ALA A 140 1.42 7.24 -1.74
N VAL A 141 1.92 6.14 -1.17
CA VAL A 141 1.71 5.81 0.26
C VAL A 141 2.94 6.03 1.14
N GLY A 142 4.13 6.27 0.54
CA GLY A 142 5.38 6.51 1.26
C GLY A 142 5.98 5.28 1.94
N ARG A 143 5.59 4.05 1.50
CA ARG A 143 6.08 2.79 2.06
C ARG A 143 6.75 1.95 0.99
N PRO A 144 7.96 1.38 1.26
CA PRO A 144 8.63 0.48 0.33
C PRO A 144 7.85 -0.82 0.14
N ILE A 145 7.96 -1.41 -1.06
CA ILE A 145 7.37 -2.70 -1.40
C ILE A 145 8.48 -3.65 -1.81
N ASN A 146 8.59 -4.79 -1.12
CA ASN A 146 9.49 -5.88 -1.44
C ASN A 146 8.71 -6.95 -2.21
N GLU A 147 8.99 -7.14 -3.48
CA GLU A 147 8.36 -8.18 -4.27
C GLU A 147 9.14 -9.49 -4.26
N THR A 148 8.41 -10.59 -4.11
CA THR A 148 8.88 -11.95 -4.36
C THR A 148 8.05 -12.56 -5.49
N ILE A 149 8.67 -12.88 -6.62
CA ILE A 149 7.99 -13.37 -7.82
C ILE A 149 8.34 -14.83 -8.06
N PHE A 150 7.32 -15.66 -8.25
CA PHE A 150 7.44 -17.04 -8.73
C PHE A 150 6.59 -17.25 -9.96
N ASN A 151 7.10 -17.95 -10.98
CA ASN A 151 6.22 -18.63 -11.88
C ASN A 151 5.64 -19.90 -11.20
N GLU A 152 4.54 -20.45 -11.72
CA GLU A 152 3.86 -21.59 -11.06
C GLU A 152 4.76 -22.84 -10.93
N ARG A 153 5.64 -23.08 -11.91
CA ARG A 153 6.57 -24.21 -11.90
C ARG A 153 7.61 -24.08 -10.80
N ASP A 154 8.22 -22.90 -10.69
CA ASP A 154 9.25 -22.65 -9.68
C ASP A 154 8.66 -22.59 -8.27
N PHE A 155 7.43 -22.09 -8.13
CA PHE A 155 6.69 -22.13 -6.89
C PHE A 155 6.48 -23.57 -6.42
N ARG A 156 5.94 -24.47 -7.28
CA ARG A 156 5.75 -25.90 -6.98
C ARG A 156 7.07 -26.60 -6.67
N ASN A 157 8.11 -26.31 -7.43
CA ASN A 157 9.44 -26.89 -7.22
C ASN A 157 10.05 -26.45 -5.89
N SER A 158 9.86 -25.19 -5.49
CA SER A 158 10.34 -24.67 -4.20
C SER A 158 9.61 -25.32 -3.01
N ILE A 159 8.32 -25.62 -3.17
CA ILE A 159 7.55 -26.37 -2.17
C ILE A 159 8.10 -27.80 -2.04
N LYS A 160 8.28 -28.53 -3.15
CA LYS A 160 8.86 -29.88 -3.17
C LYS A 160 10.24 -29.95 -2.50
N ARG A 161 11.09 -28.95 -2.76
CA ARG A 161 12.42 -28.84 -2.13
C ARG A 161 12.38 -28.39 -0.67
N LYS A 162 11.19 -28.25 -0.09
CA LYS A 162 10.98 -27.83 1.32
C LYS A 162 11.67 -26.49 1.63
N ASN A 163 11.66 -25.53 0.68
CA ASN A 163 12.24 -24.22 0.86
C ASN A 163 11.73 -23.59 2.17
N HIS A 164 12.64 -23.28 3.09
CA HIS A 164 12.31 -22.81 4.44
C HIS A 164 11.53 -21.49 4.41
N PHE A 165 11.98 -20.52 3.60
CA PHE A 165 11.33 -19.22 3.46
C PHE A 165 9.86 -19.40 2.99
N LEU A 166 9.65 -20.13 1.89
CA LEU A 166 8.32 -20.33 1.35
C LEU A 166 7.38 -21.08 2.32
N ARG A 167 7.91 -22.08 3.05
CA ARG A 167 7.14 -22.78 4.08
C ARG A 167 6.71 -21.85 5.21
N THR A 168 7.61 -20.96 5.66
CA THR A 168 7.30 -19.97 6.71
C THR A 168 6.21 -19.01 6.23
N VAL A 169 6.35 -18.50 5.01
CA VAL A 169 5.37 -17.58 4.41
C VAL A 169 4.00 -18.23 4.24
N LEU A 170 3.95 -19.48 3.73
CA LEU A 170 2.68 -20.19 3.50
C LEU A 170 1.95 -20.58 4.80
N ARG A 171 2.67 -20.74 5.92
CA ARG A 171 2.08 -21.02 7.24
C ARG A 171 1.68 -19.77 8.01
N GLY A 172 2.27 -18.63 7.68
CA GLY A 172 2.01 -17.37 8.35
C GLY A 172 0.75 -16.67 7.83
N ASP A 173 0.39 -15.58 8.51
CA ASP A 173 -0.74 -14.73 8.12
C ASP A 173 -0.51 -14.12 6.74
N LYS A 174 -1.59 -14.05 5.94
CA LYS A 174 -1.59 -13.52 4.58
C LYS A 174 -2.80 -12.61 4.36
N ILE A 175 -2.60 -11.53 3.63
CA ILE A 175 -3.68 -10.68 3.11
C ILE A 175 -3.78 -10.94 1.61
N MET A 176 -4.75 -11.71 1.19
CA MET A 176 -4.95 -12.03 -0.22
C MET A 176 -5.29 -10.78 -1.02
N LEU A 177 -4.56 -10.59 -2.13
CA LEU A 177 -4.77 -9.53 -3.10
C LEU A 177 -5.45 -10.06 -4.36
N LYS A 178 -5.13 -11.31 -4.75
CA LYS A 178 -5.72 -12.04 -5.88
C LYS A 178 -5.68 -13.55 -5.65
N GLY A 179 -6.69 -14.27 -6.11
CA GLY A 179 -6.90 -15.69 -5.82
C GLY A 179 -7.44 -15.91 -4.41
N SER A 180 -7.58 -17.15 -4.00
CA SER A 180 -7.99 -17.52 -2.64
C SER A 180 -6.88 -18.28 -1.91
N GLU A 181 -6.91 -18.23 -0.59
CA GLU A 181 -5.98 -18.97 0.26
C GLU A 181 -6.19 -20.48 0.12
N ASP A 182 -7.45 -20.91 0.04
CA ASP A 182 -7.81 -22.35 -0.14
C ASP A 182 -7.21 -22.93 -1.44
N GLU A 183 -7.26 -22.17 -2.56
CA GLU A 183 -6.65 -22.58 -3.82
C GLU A 183 -5.12 -22.67 -3.72
N LEU A 184 -4.50 -21.69 -3.05
CA LEU A 184 -3.05 -21.65 -2.82
C LEU A 184 -2.61 -22.85 -1.98
N ASP A 185 -3.33 -23.15 -0.92
CA ASP A 185 -3.07 -24.29 -0.02
C ASP A 185 -3.29 -25.64 -0.70
N ALA A 186 -4.31 -25.76 -1.56
CA ALA A 186 -4.51 -26.97 -2.36
C ALA A 186 -3.31 -27.24 -3.26
N VAL A 187 -2.81 -26.22 -3.97
CA VAL A 187 -1.61 -26.35 -4.81
C VAL A 187 -0.37 -26.69 -4.00
N ALA A 188 -0.26 -26.13 -2.78
CA ALA A 188 0.87 -26.42 -1.89
C ALA A 188 0.85 -27.87 -1.40
N ARG A 189 -0.33 -28.41 -1.04
CA ARG A 189 -0.52 -29.83 -0.65
C ARG A 189 -0.19 -30.77 -1.81
N ASP A 190 -0.75 -30.53 -3.00
CA ASP A 190 -0.51 -31.34 -4.20
C ASP A 190 0.98 -31.39 -4.54
N ALA A 191 1.68 -30.25 -4.42
CA ALA A 191 3.11 -30.20 -4.67
C ALA A 191 3.97 -30.97 -3.65
N GLN A 192 3.48 -31.19 -2.43
CA GLN A 192 4.18 -31.97 -1.40
C GLN A 192 3.99 -33.50 -1.59
N SER A 193 2.88 -33.88 -2.20
CA SER A 193 2.48 -35.28 -2.36
C SER A 193 3.02 -35.92 -3.64
N ALA A 194 3.52 -35.14 -4.57
CA ALA A 194 4.08 -35.56 -5.86
C ALA A 194 5.61 -35.46 -5.90
#